data_119e9b0d2600f56d588e0e36c5958b1d
#
_entry.id   119e9b0d2600f56d588e0e36c5958b1d
#
_cell.length_a   1.000
_cell.length_b   1.000
_cell.length_c   1.000
_cell.angle_alpha   90.00
_cell.angle_beta   90.00
_cell.angle_gamma   90.00
#
_symmetry.space_group_name_H-M   'P 1'
#
loop_
_entity.id
_entity.type
_entity.pdbx_description
1 polymer ?
#
loop_
_entity_poly.entity_id
_entity_poly.type
_entity_poly.pdbx_seq_one_letter_code
_entity_poly.pdbx_strand_id
1 'polypeptide(L)'
;LTITKSDNADPVIRLAVDGGATSGKLYFGPKKTNILKSLNVNADKIVDFGWFDIIAKPLILGLEWSNKVTRNYGIDIILLTILIKIIFYPLTVKSYKSMKEMQKMQPQIAKLKEKYKNDRQKLNQEMMEMYKRKGVNPMGGCLPMVIQIPVFFALYKALSGAIELRHAPFIFWIKDL
;
A
#
# COMPACT_ATOMS: atom_id res chain seq x y z
N LEU A 1 -21.92 27.08 25.61
CA LEU A 1 -21.80 26.19 24.41
C LEU A 1 -22.81 26.73 23.37
N THR A 2 -22.33 27.38 22.33
CA THR A 2 -23.21 27.88 21.26
C THR A 2 -23.01 27.05 20.02
N ILE A 3 -24.04 26.34 19.59
CA ILE A 3 -24.03 25.56 18.36
C ILE A 3 -24.61 26.43 17.26
N THR A 4 -23.80 26.84 16.31
CA THR A 4 -24.26 27.59 15.14
C THR A 4 -24.23 26.65 13.94
N LYS A 5 -25.40 26.38 13.36
CA LYS A 5 -25.52 25.61 12.11
C LYS A 5 -25.33 26.59 10.95
N SER A 6 -24.36 26.37 10.12
CA SER A 6 -24.19 27.10 8.87
C SER A 6 -24.95 26.37 7.77
N ASP A 7 -25.73 27.07 6.97
CA ASP A 7 -26.68 26.49 6.00
C ASP A 7 -26.06 25.74 4.82
N ASN A 8 -24.73 25.68 4.71
CA ASN A 8 -24.03 25.01 3.59
C ASN A 8 -22.74 24.31 3.95
N ALA A 9 -22.49 24.00 5.22
CA ALA A 9 -21.28 23.28 5.62
C ALA A 9 -21.59 22.37 6.81
N ASP A 10 -20.78 21.33 6.95
CA ASP A 10 -20.79 20.41 8.09
C ASP A 10 -20.86 21.18 9.43
N PRO A 11 -21.54 20.61 10.45
CA PRO A 11 -21.75 21.30 11.72
C PRO A 11 -20.42 21.64 12.41
N VAL A 12 -20.12 22.92 12.49
CA VAL A 12 -18.95 23.43 13.22
C VAL A 12 -19.38 23.79 14.64
N ILE A 13 -18.90 23.04 15.62
CA ILE A 13 -19.14 23.35 17.03
C ILE A 13 -18.04 24.30 17.50
N ARG A 14 -18.41 25.51 17.93
CA ARG A 14 -17.49 26.45 18.57
C ARG A 14 -17.56 26.24 20.07
N LEU A 15 -16.47 25.83 20.68
CA LEU A 15 -16.32 25.76 22.11
C LEU A 15 -15.69 27.08 22.59
N ALA A 16 -16.44 27.89 23.30
CA ALA A 16 -15.90 29.01 24.07
C ALA A 16 -15.59 28.47 25.49
N VAL A 17 -14.33 28.50 25.90
CA VAL A 17 -13.91 28.18 27.27
C VAL A 17 -13.69 29.52 27.96
N ASP A 18 -14.46 29.75 29.04
CA ASP A 18 -14.32 30.92 29.90
C ASP A 18 -12.97 30.84 30.64
N GLY A 19 -12.12 31.86 30.49
CA GLY A 19 -10.87 31.95 31.22
C GLY A 19 -9.60 32.28 30.41
N GLY A 20 -9.78 32.74 29.18
CA GLY A 20 -8.69 33.12 28.27
C GLY A 20 -9.04 32.72 26.87
N ALA A 21 -9.28 33.70 26.02
CA ALA A 21 -9.89 33.51 24.69
C ALA A 21 -9.06 32.65 23.75
N THR A 22 -9.13 31.34 23.89
CA THR A 22 -8.65 30.40 22.89
C THR A 22 -9.85 29.97 22.03
N SER A 23 -10.05 30.64 20.90
CA SER A 23 -11.05 30.19 19.93
C SER A 23 -10.51 29.02 19.13
N GLY A 24 -11.06 27.85 19.36
CA GLY A 24 -10.77 26.63 18.59
C GLY A 24 -11.93 26.32 17.66
N LYS A 25 -11.64 25.76 16.49
CA LYS A 25 -12.65 25.15 15.61
C LYS A 25 -12.64 23.64 15.82
N LEU A 26 -13.79 23.07 16.17
CA LEU A 26 -13.95 21.64 16.32
C LEU A 26 -14.71 21.12 15.08
N TYR A 27 -14.12 20.22 14.36
CA TYR A 27 -14.70 19.61 13.17
C TYR A 27 -15.20 18.20 13.50
N PHE A 28 -16.49 17.97 13.28
CA PHE A 28 -17.10 16.64 13.32
C PHE A 28 -17.62 16.31 11.92
N GLY A 29 -16.94 15.41 11.25
CA GLY A 29 -17.31 15.02 9.89
C GLY A 29 -16.39 13.95 9.32
N PRO A 30 -16.68 13.48 8.11
CA PRO A 30 -15.86 12.46 7.44
C PRO A 30 -14.46 13.01 7.14
N LYS A 31 -13.44 12.15 7.30
CA LYS A 31 -12.03 12.48 7.03
C LYS A 31 -11.74 12.55 5.51
N LYS A 32 -12.54 13.30 4.77
CA LYS A 32 -12.31 13.54 3.34
C LYS A 32 -11.21 14.57 3.13
N THR A 33 -10.18 14.21 2.35
CA THR A 33 -9.02 15.08 2.08
C THR A 33 -9.43 16.44 1.52
N ASN A 34 -10.43 16.49 0.65
CA ASN A 34 -10.92 17.73 0.05
C ASN A 34 -11.58 18.65 1.09
N ILE A 35 -12.36 18.09 2.02
CA ILE A 35 -13.02 18.87 3.09
C ILE A 35 -11.98 19.35 4.10
N LEU A 36 -11.03 18.48 4.48
CA LEU A 36 -9.97 18.84 5.42
C LEU A 36 -9.07 19.95 4.89
N LYS A 37 -8.76 19.95 3.60
CA LYS A 37 -8.01 21.05 2.93
C LYS A 37 -8.78 22.37 2.94
N SER A 38 -10.10 22.33 2.78
CA SER A 38 -10.93 23.56 2.78
C SER A 38 -11.01 24.24 4.15
N LEU A 39 -10.70 23.53 5.25
CA LEU A 39 -10.68 24.08 6.61
C LEU A 39 -9.50 25.01 6.90
N ASN A 40 -8.48 25.06 6.04
CA ASN A 40 -7.31 25.95 6.14
C ASN A 40 -6.51 25.86 7.47
N VAL A 41 -6.56 24.69 8.15
CA VAL A 41 -5.93 24.47 9.47
C VAL A 41 -4.95 23.30 9.45
N ASN A 42 -4.29 23.02 8.31
CA ASN A 42 -3.41 21.84 8.14
C ASN A 42 -4.07 20.51 8.59
N ALA A 43 -5.38 20.42 8.48
CA ALA A 43 -6.13 19.25 8.88
C ALA A 43 -5.90 18.04 7.94
N ASP A 44 -5.28 18.26 6.80
CA ASP A 44 -4.78 17.22 5.88
C ASP A 44 -3.72 16.33 6.53
N LYS A 45 -2.99 16.84 7.54
CA LYS A 45 -2.04 16.04 8.35
C LYS A 45 -2.71 15.00 9.23
N ILE A 46 -4.02 15.06 9.45
CA ILE A 46 -4.78 14.04 10.19
C ILE A 46 -4.83 12.72 9.39
N VAL A 47 -4.70 12.79 8.07
CA VAL A 47 -4.57 11.62 7.19
C VAL A 47 -3.07 11.29 7.05
N ASP A 48 -2.47 10.82 8.14
CA ASP A 48 -1.06 10.42 8.17
C ASP A 48 -0.97 8.88 8.08
N PHE A 49 -0.37 8.40 7.00
CA PHE A 49 -0.10 6.98 6.79
C PHE A 49 1.29 6.57 7.30
N GLY A 50 1.97 7.50 8.00
CA GLY A 50 3.32 7.31 8.52
C GLY A 50 4.34 7.09 7.41
N TRP A 51 5.24 6.15 7.58
CA TRP A 51 6.32 5.87 6.61
C TRP A 51 5.80 5.45 5.22
N PHE A 52 4.56 4.97 5.16
CA PHE A 52 3.91 4.57 3.90
C PHE A 52 3.27 5.72 3.11
N ASP A 53 3.33 6.95 3.62
CA ASP A 53 2.77 8.15 2.99
C ASP A 53 3.26 8.34 1.55
N ILE A 54 4.55 8.07 1.31
CA ILE A 54 5.20 8.19 0.00
C ILE A 54 4.52 7.28 -1.05
N ILE A 55 4.02 6.12 -0.62
CA ILE A 55 3.36 5.16 -1.50
C ILE A 55 1.84 5.36 -1.45
N ALA A 56 1.26 5.56 -0.27
CA ALA A 56 -0.18 5.65 -0.07
C ALA A 56 -0.80 6.88 -0.76
N LYS A 57 -0.17 8.06 -0.67
CA LYS A 57 -0.67 9.29 -1.28
C LYS A 57 -0.83 9.21 -2.81
N PRO A 58 0.19 8.76 -3.58
CA PRO A 58 0.02 8.54 -5.02
C PRO A 58 -1.07 7.53 -5.37
N LEU A 59 -1.24 6.47 -4.56
CA LEU A 59 -2.28 5.48 -4.78
C LEU A 59 -3.67 6.07 -4.60
N ILE A 60 -3.88 6.87 -3.55
CA ILE A 60 -5.15 7.57 -3.31
C ILE A 60 -5.44 8.56 -4.42
N LEU A 61 -4.44 9.37 -4.81
CA LEU A 61 -4.59 10.32 -5.91
C LEU A 61 -4.95 9.62 -7.22
N GLY A 62 -4.33 8.47 -7.51
CA GLY A 62 -4.65 7.63 -8.66
C GLY A 62 -6.08 7.12 -8.60
N LEU A 63 -6.53 6.68 -7.43
CA LEU A 63 -7.90 6.21 -7.20
C LEU A 63 -8.93 7.35 -7.39
N GLU A 64 -8.68 8.51 -6.80
CA GLU A 64 -9.55 9.69 -6.94
C GLU A 64 -9.61 10.18 -8.40
N TRP A 65 -8.46 10.16 -9.11
CA TRP A 65 -8.40 10.56 -10.51
C TRP A 65 -9.17 9.58 -11.40
N SER A 66 -8.98 8.28 -11.21
CA SER A 66 -9.71 7.24 -11.94
C SER A 66 -11.22 7.35 -11.68
N ASN A 67 -11.62 7.59 -10.44
CA ASN A 67 -13.03 7.70 -10.06
C ASN A 67 -13.78 8.86 -10.74
N LYS A 68 -13.09 9.93 -11.11
CA LYS A 68 -13.70 11.01 -11.90
C LYS A 68 -14.22 10.53 -13.25
N VAL A 69 -13.61 9.49 -13.81
CA VAL A 69 -13.96 8.91 -15.12
C VAL A 69 -14.92 7.74 -14.97
N THR A 70 -14.55 6.77 -14.12
CA THR A 70 -15.28 5.50 -13.98
C THR A 70 -16.53 5.61 -13.11
N ARG A 71 -16.51 6.52 -12.12
CA ARG A 71 -17.54 6.67 -11.08
C ARG A 71 -17.84 5.36 -10.32
N ASN A 72 -16.87 4.43 -10.30
CA ASN A 72 -17.01 3.15 -9.64
C ASN A 72 -15.68 2.77 -8.97
N TYR A 73 -15.64 2.86 -7.64
CA TYR A 73 -14.43 2.59 -6.87
C TYR A 73 -13.90 1.17 -7.02
N GLY A 74 -14.78 0.19 -7.22
CA GLY A 74 -14.34 -1.19 -7.43
C GLY A 74 -13.59 -1.37 -8.75
N ILE A 75 -14.05 -0.73 -9.82
CA ILE A 75 -13.33 -0.70 -11.11
C ILE A 75 -12.00 0.03 -10.94
N ASP A 76 -11.98 1.14 -10.18
CA ASP A 76 -10.77 1.91 -9.92
C ASP A 76 -9.70 1.11 -9.19
N ILE A 77 -10.09 0.31 -8.21
CA ILE A 77 -9.18 -0.60 -7.50
C ILE A 77 -8.57 -1.64 -8.45
N ILE A 78 -9.38 -2.19 -9.36
CA ILE A 78 -8.89 -3.14 -10.37
C ILE A 78 -7.90 -2.46 -11.32
N LEU A 79 -8.22 -1.28 -11.84
CA LEU A 79 -7.34 -0.51 -12.72
C LEU A 79 -6.03 -0.14 -12.02
N LEU A 80 -6.11 0.33 -10.78
CA LEU A 80 -4.94 0.63 -9.97
C LEU A 80 -4.06 -0.60 -9.76
N THR A 81 -4.67 -1.76 -9.49
CA THR A 81 -3.96 -3.03 -9.31
C THR A 81 -3.25 -3.46 -10.60
N ILE A 82 -3.91 -3.32 -11.74
CA ILE A 82 -3.33 -3.60 -13.06
C ILE A 82 -2.14 -2.67 -13.32
N LEU A 83 -2.29 -1.38 -13.06
CA LEU A 83 -1.22 -0.39 -13.21
C LEU A 83 0.01 -0.75 -12.37
N ILE A 84 -0.19 -1.07 -11.10
CA ILE A 84 0.88 -1.51 -10.19
C ILE A 84 1.58 -2.75 -10.75
N LYS A 85 0.83 -3.73 -11.25
CA LYS A 85 1.39 -4.95 -11.85
C LYS A 85 2.21 -4.66 -13.12
N ILE A 86 1.76 -3.72 -13.95
CA ILE A 86 2.50 -3.31 -15.15
C ILE A 86 3.83 -2.65 -14.75
N ILE A 87 3.83 -1.77 -13.76
CA ILE A 87 5.04 -1.10 -13.27
C ILE A 87 6.05 -2.12 -12.74
N PHE A 88 5.58 -3.12 -11.98
CA PHE A 88 6.45 -4.15 -11.40
C PHE A 88 6.72 -5.34 -12.33
N TYR A 89 6.13 -5.36 -13.53
CA TYR A 89 6.30 -6.45 -14.49
C TYR A 89 7.76 -6.77 -14.82
N PRO A 90 8.64 -5.81 -15.18
CA PRO A 90 10.04 -6.11 -15.50
C PRO A 90 10.80 -6.72 -14.33
N LEU A 91 10.49 -6.29 -13.11
CA LEU A 91 11.09 -6.84 -11.91
C LEU A 91 10.62 -8.28 -11.67
N THR A 92 9.33 -8.52 -11.84
CA THR A 92 8.71 -9.84 -11.71
C THR A 92 9.31 -10.82 -12.69
N VAL A 93 9.50 -10.44 -13.96
CA VAL A 93 10.14 -11.29 -14.98
C VAL A 93 11.57 -11.66 -14.61
N LYS A 94 12.36 -10.70 -14.12
CA LYS A 94 13.73 -10.98 -13.64
C LYS A 94 13.75 -11.97 -12.49
N SER A 95 12.81 -11.84 -11.55
CA SER A 95 12.69 -12.76 -10.42
C SER A 95 12.27 -14.15 -10.86
N TYR A 96 11.30 -14.29 -11.76
CA TYR A 96 10.94 -15.61 -12.31
C TYR A 96 12.10 -16.28 -13.03
N LYS A 97 12.92 -15.52 -13.76
CA LYS A 97 14.13 -16.04 -14.39
C LYS A 97 15.10 -16.60 -13.34
N SER A 98 15.38 -15.84 -12.29
CA SER A 98 16.25 -16.28 -11.19
C SER A 98 15.70 -17.54 -10.50
N MET A 99 14.40 -17.59 -10.24
CA MET A 99 13.75 -18.75 -9.64
C MET A 99 13.83 -19.99 -10.53
N LYS A 100 13.64 -19.84 -11.84
CA LYS A 100 13.75 -20.94 -12.81
C LYS A 100 15.18 -21.50 -12.89
N GLU A 101 16.19 -20.62 -12.84
CA GLU A 101 17.59 -21.07 -12.80
C GLU A 101 17.89 -21.80 -11.49
N MET A 102 17.36 -21.33 -10.36
CA MET A 102 17.48 -22.01 -9.07
C MET A 102 16.83 -23.41 -9.09
N GLN A 103 15.66 -23.54 -9.73
CA GLN A 103 15.00 -24.84 -9.90
C GLN A 103 15.85 -25.85 -10.69
N LYS A 104 16.53 -25.40 -11.75
CA LYS A 104 17.45 -26.24 -12.53
C LYS A 104 18.65 -26.74 -11.71
N MET A 105 19.03 -26.02 -10.66
CA MET A 105 20.14 -26.37 -9.78
C MET A 105 19.76 -27.32 -8.64
N GLN A 106 18.47 -27.55 -8.42
CA GLN A 106 17.95 -28.43 -7.37
C GLN A 106 18.67 -29.80 -7.32
N PRO A 107 18.87 -30.54 -8.45
CA PRO A 107 19.56 -31.83 -8.42
C PRO A 107 21.02 -31.69 -8.00
N GLN A 108 21.69 -30.59 -8.33
CA GLN A 108 23.07 -30.34 -7.90
C GLN A 108 23.13 -30.01 -6.40
N ILE A 109 22.17 -29.25 -5.90
CA ILE A 109 22.03 -28.96 -4.48
C ILE A 109 21.76 -30.21 -3.67
N ALA A 110 20.93 -31.13 -4.18
CA ALA A 110 20.67 -32.40 -3.51
C ALA A 110 21.98 -33.25 -3.34
N LYS A 111 22.78 -33.38 -4.41
CA LYS A 111 24.07 -34.04 -4.34
C LYS A 111 25.03 -33.37 -3.36
N LEU A 112 25.04 -32.07 -3.30
CA LEU A 112 25.86 -31.29 -2.36
C LEU A 112 25.44 -31.56 -0.91
N LYS A 113 24.13 -31.59 -0.64
CA LYS A 113 23.58 -31.93 0.67
C LYS A 113 23.93 -33.33 1.14
N GLU A 114 23.91 -34.28 0.24
CA GLU A 114 24.36 -35.67 0.55
C GLU A 114 25.84 -35.72 0.87
N LYS A 115 26.69 -35.04 0.07
CA LYS A 115 28.14 -35.01 0.23
C LYS A 115 28.58 -34.36 1.54
N TYR A 116 27.92 -33.28 1.96
CA TYR A 116 28.29 -32.50 3.14
C TYR A 116 27.26 -32.64 4.28
N LYS A 117 26.65 -33.83 4.43
CA LYS A 117 25.56 -34.07 5.39
C LYS A 117 25.92 -33.75 6.84
N ASN A 118 27.20 -33.92 7.21
CA ASN A 118 27.70 -33.68 8.57
C ASN A 118 28.42 -32.33 8.75
N ASP A 119 28.61 -31.56 7.68
CA ASP A 119 29.32 -30.27 7.71
C ASP A 119 28.48 -29.18 7.08
N ARG A 120 27.62 -28.55 7.91
CA ARG A 120 26.73 -27.47 7.47
C ARG A 120 27.47 -26.21 7.00
N GLN A 121 28.66 -25.97 7.57
CA GLN A 121 29.43 -24.79 7.23
C GLN A 121 30.00 -24.91 5.81
N LYS A 122 30.57 -26.04 5.52
CA LYS A 122 31.13 -26.38 4.20
C LYS A 122 30.02 -26.49 3.14
N LEU A 123 28.87 -27.06 3.49
CA LEU A 123 27.69 -27.06 2.62
C LEU A 123 27.26 -25.66 2.19
N ASN A 124 27.16 -24.72 3.14
CA ASN A 124 26.75 -23.34 2.85
C ASN A 124 27.80 -22.63 1.96
N GLN A 125 29.10 -22.85 2.22
CA GLN A 125 30.15 -22.28 1.39
C GLN A 125 30.08 -22.80 -0.06
N GLU A 126 30.00 -24.11 -0.24
CA GLU A 126 29.91 -24.72 -1.57
C GLU A 126 28.63 -24.32 -2.32
N MET A 127 27.50 -24.21 -1.61
CA MET A 127 26.27 -23.71 -2.20
C MET A 127 26.42 -22.24 -2.67
N MET A 128 27.01 -21.37 -1.86
CA MET A 128 27.25 -19.97 -2.25
C MET A 128 28.22 -19.84 -3.41
N GLU A 129 29.28 -20.64 -3.44
CA GLU A 129 30.20 -20.70 -4.59
C GLU A 129 29.51 -21.20 -5.85
N MET A 130 28.66 -22.20 -5.73
CA MET A 130 27.91 -22.75 -6.86
C MET A 130 26.97 -21.67 -7.44
N TYR A 131 26.25 -20.90 -6.59
CA TYR A 131 25.41 -19.79 -7.02
C TYR A 131 26.23 -18.70 -7.73
N LYS A 132 27.41 -18.35 -7.17
CA LYS A 132 28.32 -17.37 -7.78
C LYS A 132 28.83 -17.83 -9.15
N ARG A 133 29.30 -19.09 -9.28
CA ARG A 133 29.78 -19.66 -10.55
C ARG A 133 28.70 -19.69 -11.63
N LYS A 134 27.45 -19.88 -11.25
CA LYS A 134 26.30 -19.90 -12.17
C LYS A 134 25.68 -18.51 -12.40
N GLY A 135 26.16 -17.48 -11.72
CA GLY A 135 25.61 -16.13 -11.82
C GLY A 135 24.17 -16.02 -11.33
N VAL A 136 23.72 -16.93 -10.47
CA VAL A 136 22.36 -16.95 -9.95
C VAL A 136 22.33 -16.29 -8.57
N ASN A 137 21.50 -15.27 -8.41
CA ASN A 137 21.29 -14.63 -7.12
C ASN A 137 20.13 -15.32 -6.39
N PRO A 138 20.36 -16.01 -5.26
CA PRO A 138 19.30 -16.68 -4.51
C PRO A 138 18.25 -15.70 -3.95
N MET A 139 18.64 -14.46 -3.69
CA MET A 139 17.70 -13.42 -3.24
C MET A 139 16.86 -12.82 -4.39
N GLY A 140 17.24 -13.04 -5.65
CA GLY A 140 16.51 -12.53 -6.80
C GLY A 140 15.09 -13.08 -6.91
N GLY A 141 14.86 -14.31 -6.43
CA GLY A 141 13.55 -14.96 -6.46
C GLY A 141 12.53 -14.35 -5.48
N CYS A 142 12.97 -13.89 -4.30
CA CYS A 142 12.07 -13.33 -3.28
C CYS A 142 11.90 -11.81 -3.38
N LEU A 143 12.67 -11.14 -4.25
CA LEU A 143 12.66 -9.68 -4.39
C LEU A 143 11.27 -9.08 -4.66
N PRO A 144 10.41 -9.65 -5.53
CA PRO A 144 9.05 -9.13 -5.71
C PRO A 144 8.22 -9.18 -4.44
N MET A 145 8.36 -10.24 -3.63
CA MET A 145 7.63 -10.37 -2.37
C MET A 145 8.04 -9.26 -1.39
N VAL A 146 9.34 -9.01 -1.26
CA VAL A 146 9.87 -7.98 -0.35
C VAL A 146 9.39 -6.58 -0.74
N ILE A 147 9.32 -6.28 -2.04
CA ILE A 147 8.82 -4.99 -2.53
C ILE A 147 7.29 -4.92 -2.45
N GLN A 148 6.59 -6.04 -2.63
CA GLN A 148 5.14 -6.11 -2.58
C GLN A 148 4.59 -5.85 -1.17
N ILE A 149 5.32 -6.22 -0.11
CA ILE A 149 4.88 -6.04 1.28
C ILE A 149 4.59 -4.56 1.59
N PRO A 150 5.51 -3.60 1.38
CA PRO A 150 5.23 -2.19 1.58
C PRO A 150 4.05 -1.67 0.75
N VAL A 151 3.95 -2.12 -0.51
CA VAL A 151 2.85 -1.73 -1.42
C VAL A 151 1.51 -2.25 -0.89
N PHE A 152 1.48 -3.50 -0.41
CA PHE A 152 0.27 -4.08 0.19
C PHE A 152 -0.16 -3.32 1.45
N PHE A 153 0.76 -3.01 2.36
CA PHE A 153 0.45 -2.23 3.56
C PHE A 153 -0.01 -0.81 3.25
N ALA A 154 0.62 -0.16 2.26
CA ALA A 154 0.21 1.17 1.82
C ALA A 154 -1.21 1.12 1.22
N LEU A 155 -1.49 0.15 0.36
CA LEU A 155 -2.81 -0.04 -0.24
C LEU A 155 -3.87 -0.38 0.83
N TYR A 156 -3.55 -1.29 1.76
CA TYR A 156 -4.44 -1.64 2.86
C TYR A 156 -4.80 -0.41 3.70
N LYS A 157 -3.80 0.38 4.11
CA LYS A 157 -4.04 1.62 4.86
C LYS A 157 -4.82 2.66 4.05
N ALA A 158 -4.52 2.79 2.76
CA ALA A 158 -5.20 3.70 1.87
C ALA A 158 -6.69 3.34 1.74
N LEU A 159 -7.00 2.07 1.48
CA LEU A 159 -8.38 1.61 1.30
C LEU A 159 -9.17 1.59 2.62
N SER A 160 -8.56 1.10 3.71
CA SER A 160 -9.23 1.07 5.02
C SER A 160 -9.46 2.47 5.62
N GLY A 161 -8.65 3.46 5.21
CA GLY A 161 -8.82 4.86 5.59
C GLY A 161 -9.74 5.66 4.67
N ALA A 162 -10.07 5.13 3.49
CA ALA A 162 -10.88 5.82 2.49
C ALA A 162 -12.38 5.66 2.83
N ILE A 163 -12.94 6.71 3.40
CA ILE A 163 -14.38 6.75 3.77
C ILE A 163 -15.28 6.73 2.52
N GLU A 164 -14.74 7.06 1.37
CA GLU A 164 -15.41 7.07 0.07
C GLU A 164 -15.76 5.67 -0.43
N LEU A 165 -15.06 4.65 0.04
CA LEU A 165 -15.33 3.24 -0.32
C LEU A 165 -16.52 2.66 0.44
N ARG A 166 -16.83 3.24 1.60
CA ARG A 166 -17.92 2.76 2.44
C ARG A 166 -19.27 3.02 1.76
N HIS A 167 -20.03 1.95 1.57
CA HIS A 167 -21.31 1.94 0.82
C HIS A 167 -21.17 2.29 -0.67
N ALA A 168 -19.97 2.16 -1.23
CA ALA A 168 -19.77 2.31 -2.66
C ALA A 168 -20.18 1.02 -3.39
N PRO A 169 -21.12 1.09 -4.36
CA PRO A 169 -21.54 -0.08 -5.13
C PRO A 169 -20.44 -0.47 -6.13
N PHE A 170 -20.29 -1.77 -6.37
CA PHE A 170 -19.39 -2.27 -7.40
C PHE A 170 -20.17 -2.82 -8.61
N ILE A 171 -20.38 -4.13 -8.67
CA ILE A 171 -21.06 -4.81 -9.78
C ILE A 171 -21.93 -5.94 -9.21
N PHE A 172 -23.07 -6.20 -9.85
CA PHE A 172 -24.03 -7.24 -9.54
C PHE A 172 -24.56 -7.14 -8.10
N TRP A 173 -24.22 -8.12 -7.26
CA TRP A 173 -24.68 -8.25 -5.87
C TRP A 173 -23.81 -7.50 -4.85
N ILE A 174 -22.65 -7.01 -5.26
CA ILE A 174 -21.75 -6.27 -4.37
C ILE A 174 -22.22 -4.82 -4.30
N LYS A 175 -22.96 -4.50 -3.23
CA LYS A 175 -23.55 -3.17 -3.00
C LYS A 175 -22.72 -2.31 -2.06
N ASP A 176 -21.73 -2.87 -1.39
CA ASP A 176 -20.82 -2.21 -0.44
C ASP A 176 -19.41 -2.80 -0.60
N LEU A 177 -18.40 -1.93 -0.67
CA LEU A 177 -16.99 -2.26 -0.84
C LEU A 177 -16.23 -2.20 0.49
#